data_3e07b87996f8225772262afcd9a0391f
#
_entry.id   3e07b87996f8225772262afcd9a0391f
#
_cell.length_a   1.000
_cell.length_b   1.000
_cell.length_c   1.000
_cell.angle_alpha   90.00
_cell.angle_beta   90.00
_cell.angle_gamma   90.00
#
_symmetry.space_group_name_H-M   'P 1'
#
loop_
_entity.id
_entity.type
_entity.pdbx_description
1 polymer ?
#
loop_
_entity_poly.entity_id
_entity_poly.type
_entity_poly.pdbx_seq_one_letter_code
_entity_poly.pdbx_strand_id
1 'polypeptide(L)'
;MKKYHVYGIGNALLDRDALVDEEFLQALSIEKNVMTLTDEATHQRLLSALAGSFCHSGCGGSAANTMIALSQFGGRGFYSCKVADDEAGRLFLQELTTLGLDCNLTLDTLTPGVTGQCLVLVTQDAQRTMNTHLGISETLCPEVLNLEAIADSEFIYLEGYLVTSPTARKALLAARQHARTTNTKVALTLSDPNMVRYFKPELLTIIDGKVDLLFCNEEEALLFSQTDNLEIAIGLLQSFTKHLVVTCGSRGAMLSIDGETVAIPTTPAIAIDTVGAGDLFAGAYLYAITHGYAPQLAVELANKAAAEVVSQYGARLAIEKVLAIKEQFTAVNYNFARQLYQKASRELETLLIG
;
A
#
# COMPACT_ATOMS: atom_id res chain seq x y z
N MET A 1 14.11 -6.93 20.38
CA MET A 1 13.07 -6.16 19.64
C MET A 1 13.64 -5.93 18.26
N LYS A 2 12.92 -6.23 17.19
CA LYS A 2 13.41 -6.03 15.81
C LYS A 2 13.59 -4.54 15.53
N LYS A 3 14.60 -4.18 14.70
CA LYS A 3 14.91 -2.79 14.35
C LYS A 3 13.79 -2.14 13.55
N TYR A 4 13.22 -2.89 12.59
CA TYR A 4 12.17 -2.39 11.71
C TYR A 4 10.81 -3.02 12.04
N HIS A 5 9.76 -2.24 11.88
CA HIS A 5 8.40 -2.74 11.92
C HIS A 5 8.04 -3.43 10.60
N VAL A 6 8.42 -2.81 9.47
CA VAL A 6 8.12 -3.34 8.14
C VAL A 6 9.33 -3.18 7.21
N TYR A 7 9.59 -4.22 6.42
CA TYR A 7 10.47 -4.20 5.26
C TYR A 7 9.61 -4.24 3.99
N GLY A 8 9.60 -3.17 3.20
CA GLY A 8 8.81 -3.07 1.98
C GLY A 8 9.62 -3.43 0.73
N ILE A 9 8.98 -4.06 -0.24
CA ILE A 9 9.55 -4.34 -1.56
C ILE A 9 8.53 -3.88 -2.61
N GLY A 10 8.93 -2.99 -3.53
CA GLY A 10 8.02 -2.48 -4.54
C GLY A 10 8.69 -1.65 -5.62
N ASN A 11 7.88 -1.21 -6.57
CA ASN A 11 8.30 -0.30 -7.62
C ASN A 11 8.53 1.11 -7.05
N ALA A 12 9.56 1.77 -7.54
CA ALA A 12 9.84 3.18 -7.29
C ALA A 12 9.52 3.96 -8.57
N LEU A 13 8.55 4.85 -8.51
CA LEU A 13 8.02 5.57 -9.66
C LEU A 13 8.01 7.08 -9.39
N LEU A 14 8.11 7.88 -10.44
CA LEU A 14 7.73 9.29 -10.41
C LEU A 14 6.30 9.41 -10.95
N ASP A 15 5.37 9.79 -10.09
CA ASP A 15 3.99 10.03 -10.49
C ASP A 15 3.86 11.43 -11.06
N ARG A 16 3.11 11.56 -12.17
CA ARG A 16 2.78 12.83 -12.81
C ARG A 16 1.30 12.89 -13.10
N ASP A 17 0.60 13.77 -12.43
CA ASP A 17 -0.83 13.94 -12.57
C ASP A 17 -1.13 14.98 -13.66
N ALA A 18 -2.06 14.67 -14.55
CA ALA A 18 -2.56 15.57 -15.57
C ALA A 18 -4.08 15.51 -15.64
N LEU A 19 -4.71 16.68 -15.69
CA LEU A 19 -6.16 16.79 -15.92
C LEU A 19 -6.43 16.63 -17.42
N VAL A 20 -7.30 15.70 -17.76
CA VAL A 20 -7.69 15.38 -19.15
C VAL A 20 -9.22 15.24 -19.25
N ASP A 21 -9.72 15.32 -20.49
CA ASP A 21 -11.11 15.02 -20.82
C ASP A 21 -11.26 13.60 -21.43
N GLU A 22 -12.50 13.21 -21.63
CA GLU A 22 -12.81 11.92 -22.27
C GLU A 22 -12.33 11.84 -23.72
N GLU A 23 -12.33 12.98 -24.43
CA GLU A 23 -11.89 13.06 -25.82
C GLU A 23 -10.40 12.76 -25.94
N PHE A 24 -9.59 13.25 -24.97
CA PHE A 24 -8.16 12.91 -24.89
C PHE A 24 -7.93 11.41 -24.74
N LEU A 25 -8.65 10.75 -23.82
CA LEU A 25 -8.53 9.30 -23.60
C LEU A 25 -8.91 8.52 -24.88
N GLN A 26 -10.01 8.90 -25.54
CA GLN A 26 -10.49 8.27 -26.75
C GLN A 26 -9.50 8.46 -27.92
N ALA A 27 -8.98 9.68 -28.12
CA ALA A 27 -8.04 9.99 -29.18
C ALA A 27 -6.75 9.17 -29.10
N LEU A 28 -6.32 8.82 -27.89
CA LEU A 28 -5.13 8.01 -27.65
C LEU A 28 -5.42 6.53 -27.39
N SER A 29 -6.70 6.12 -27.48
CA SER A 29 -7.15 4.74 -27.23
C SER A 29 -6.75 4.24 -25.84
N ILE A 30 -6.87 5.11 -24.82
CA ILE A 30 -6.55 4.80 -23.44
C ILE A 30 -7.80 4.27 -22.75
N GLU A 31 -7.73 3.07 -22.16
CA GLU A 31 -8.80 2.48 -21.38
C GLU A 31 -8.87 3.19 -20.01
N LYS A 32 -10.06 3.73 -19.68
CA LYS A 32 -10.30 4.49 -18.46
C LYS A 32 -10.36 3.59 -17.23
N ASN A 33 -9.96 4.12 -16.07
CA ASN A 33 -10.02 3.49 -14.74
C ASN A 33 -9.15 2.23 -14.57
N VAL A 34 -8.15 2.06 -15.39
CA VAL A 34 -7.22 0.93 -15.28
C VAL A 34 -5.77 1.40 -15.24
N MET A 35 -4.91 0.56 -14.68
CA MET A 35 -3.46 0.70 -14.81
C MET A 35 -3.00 -0.09 -16.03
N THR A 36 -2.35 0.59 -16.97
CA THR A 36 -1.78 0.01 -18.17
C THR A 36 -0.26 0.16 -18.16
N LEU A 37 0.46 -0.94 -18.35
CA LEU A 37 1.91 -0.89 -18.56
C LEU A 37 2.20 -0.41 -19.99
N THR A 38 3.10 0.56 -20.10
CA THR A 38 3.51 1.14 -21.38
C THR A 38 4.99 0.89 -21.64
N ASP A 39 5.33 0.69 -22.91
CA ASP A 39 6.72 0.75 -23.35
C ASP A 39 7.23 2.20 -23.38
N GLU A 40 8.55 2.35 -23.53
CA GLU A 40 9.19 3.67 -23.57
C GLU A 40 8.64 4.57 -24.69
N ALA A 41 8.41 4.00 -25.89
CA ALA A 41 7.91 4.78 -27.03
C ALA A 41 6.49 5.31 -26.79
N THR A 42 5.62 4.49 -26.23
CA THR A 42 4.25 4.89 -25.84
C THR A 42 4.29 5.92 -24.72
N HIS A 43 5.12 5.72 -23.70
CA HIS A 43 5.30 6.65 -22.61
C HIS A 43 5.75 8.04 -23.10
N GLN A 44 6.74 8.10 -23.98
CA GLN A 44 7.21 9.36 -24.58
C GLN A 44 6.15 10.06 -25.42
N ARG A 45 5.31 9.31 -26.16
CA ARG A 45 4.15 9.89 -26.87
C ARG A 45 3.18 10.53 -25.91
N LEU A 46 2.84 9.86 -24.82
CA LEU A 46 1.93 10.38 -23.80
C LEU A 46 2.51 11.63 -23.12
N LEU A 47 3.79 11.60 -22.73
CA LEU A 47 4.48 12.76 -22.18
C LEU A 47 4.42 13.97 -23.12
N SER A 48 4.63 13.73 -24.42
CA SER A 48 4.57 14.80 -25.42
C SER A 48 3.16 15.35 -25.59
N ALA A 49 2.14 14.50 -25.58
CA ALA A 49 0.74 14.89 -25.67
C ALA A 49 0.26 15.67 -24.42
N LEU A 50 0.85 15.38 -23.26
CA LEU A 50 0.52 16.03 -21.97
C LEU A 50 1.42 17.22 -21.64
N ALA A 51 2.31 17.63 -22.55
CA ALA A 51 3.23 18.72 -22.29
C ALA A 51 2.51 20.00 -21.87
N GLY A 52 2.81 20.51 -20.66
CA GLY A 52 2.16 21.68 -20.08
C GLY A 52 0.83 21.41 -19.33
N SER A 53 0.33 20.15 -19.30
CA SER A 53 -0.92 19.79 -18.61
C SER A 53 -0.70 19.18 -17.22
N PHE A 54 0.56 18.99 -16.80
CA PHE A 54 0.85 18.42 -15.48
C PHE A 54 0.51 19.41 -14.37
N CYS A 55 -0.29 18.94 -13.40
CA CYS A 55 -0.71 19.72 -12.23
C CYS A 55 0.00 19.31 -10.95
N HIS A 56 0.54 18.08 -10.90
CA HIS A 56 1.30 17.56 -9.77
C HIS A 56 2.41 16.63 -10.26
N SER A 57 3.50 16.53 -9.49
CA SER A 57 4.55 15.54 -9.68
C SER A 57 5.18 15.21 -8.34
N GLY A 58 5.40 13.93 -8.08
CA GLY A 58 5.99 13.45 -6.82
C GLY A 58 6.46 12.01 -6.93
N CYS A 59 7.28 11.59 -5.99
CA CYS A 59 7.65 10.18 -5.92
C CYS A 59 6.42 9.34 -5.60
N GLY A 60 6.28 8.18 -6.25
CA GLY A 60 5.14 7.28 -6.17
C GLY A 60 5.57 5.82 -6.12
N GLY A 61 4.61 4.96 -6.44
CA GLY A 61 4.71 3.51 -6.27
C GLY A 61 3.94 3.05 -5.03
N SER A 62 3.09 2.03 -5.18
CA SER A 62 2.16 1.58 -4.15
C SER A 62 2.88 1.22 -2.84
N ALA A 63 3.87 0.33 -2.88
CA ALA A 63 4.61 -0.02 -1.67
C ALA A 63 5.41 1.16 -1.11
N ALA A 64 5.93 2.07 -1.95
CA ALA A 64 6.59 3.29 -1.46
C ALA A 64 5.62 4.17 -0.67
N ASN A 65 4.42 4.40 -1.20
CA ASN A 65 3.36 5.15 -0.51
C ASN A 65 2.99 4.49 0.83
N THR A 66 2.86 3.15 0.86
CA THR A 66 2.60 2.39 2.08
C THR A 66 3.71 2.56 3.12
N MET A 67 4.98 2.46 2.70
CA MET A 67 6.14 2.57 3.59
C MET A 67 6.32 4.00 4.10
N ILE A 68 6.04 5.00 3.26
CA ILE A 68 6.03 6.41 3.65
C ILE A 68 4.92 6.69 4.67
N ALA A 69 3.71 6.19 4.43
CA ALA A 69 2.62 6.31 5.39
C ALA A 69 2.99 5.68 6.74
N LEU A 70 3.53 4.46 6.73
CA LEU A 70 4.05 3.81 7.95
C LEU A 70 5.03 4.72 8.71
N SER A 71 6.00 5.32 7.99
CA SER A 71 7.02 6.21 8.58
C SER A 71 6.39 7.49 9.13
N GLN A 72 5.46 8.11 8.40
CA GLN A 72 4.75 9.32 8.84
C GLN A 72 3.93 9.08 10.12
N PHE A 73 3.33 7.90 10.30
CA PHE A 73 2.69 7.51 11.56
C PHE A 73 3.70 7.23 12.67
N GLY A 74 5.00 7.16 12.41
CA GLY A 74 6.07 6.91 13.37
C GLY A 74 6.56 5.46 13.41
N GLY A 75 6.23 4.67 12.39
CA GLY A 75 6.79 3.34 12.18
C GLY A 75 8.23 3.43 11.65
N ARG A 76 9.05 2.42 11.94
CA ARG A 76 10.39 2.28 11.36
C ARG A 76 10.30 1.30 10.20
N GLY A 77 10.65 1.75 9.00
CA GLY A 77 10.62 0.96 7.79
C GLY A 77 11.99 0.83 7.13
N PHE A 78 12.14 -0.23 6.34
CA PHE A 78 13.20 -0.36 5.34
C PHE A 78 12.55 -0.62 3.98
N TYR A 79 12.97 0.08 2.93
CA TYR A 79 12.37 -0.07 1.60
C TYR A 79 13.39 -0.50 0.56
N SER A 80 13.16 -1.64 -0.10
CA SER A 80 13.96 -2.10 -1.23
C SER A 80 13.23 -1.83 -2.54
N CYS A 81 13.88 -1.05 -3.38
CA CYS A 81 13.40 -0.67 -4.70
C CYS A 81 14.58 -0.45 -5.65
N LYS A 82 14.30 -0.04 -6.87
CA LYS A 82 15.30 0.27 -7.89
C LYS A 82 14.95 1.56 -8.61
N VAL A 83 15.89 2.52 -8.62
CA VAL A 83 15.79 3.77 -9.38
C VAL A 83 17.07 3.97 -10.19
N ALA A 84 17.00 4.75 -11.26
CA ALA A 84 18.13 5.05 -12.11
C ALA A 84 18.98 6.21 -11.55
N ASP A 85 20.19 6.37 -12.09
CA ASP A 85 21.03 7.55 -11.88
C ASP A 85 20.56 8.69 -12.80
N ASP A 86 19.31 9.12 -12.59
CA ASP A 86 18.69 10.27 -13.26
C ASP A 86 18.10 11.24 -12.22
N GLU A 87 17.54 12.35 -12.66
CA GLU A 87 16.96 13.36 -11.78
C GLU A 87 15.84 12.78 -10.91
N ALA A 88 14.96 11.96 -11.50
CA ALA A 88 13.84 11.35 -10.80
C ALA A 88 14.31 10.37 -9.71
N GLY A 89 15.33 9.54 -10.00
CA GLY A 89 15.89 8.61 -9.04
C GLY A 89 16.60 9.29 -7.86
N ARG A 90 17.31 10.40 -8.12
CA ARG A 90 17.92 11.19 -7.05
C ARG A 90 16.88 11.90 -6.18
N LEU A 91 15.82 12.43 -6.77
CA LEU A 91 14.69 12.99 -6.02
C LEU A 91 14.02 11.92 -5.14
N PHE A 92 13.83 10.73 -5.68
CA PHE A 92 13.24 9.62 -4.94
C PHE A 92 14.09 9.25 -3.72
N LEU A 93 15.40 9.08 -3.88
CA LEU A 93 16.33 8.81 -2.78
C LEU A 93 16.33 9.93 -1.73
N GLN A 94 16.32 11.19 -2.18
CA GLN A 94 16.26 12.34 -1.29
C GLN A 94 14.96 12.35 -0.46
N GLU A 95 13.84 12.03 -1.06
CA GLU A 95 12.55 11.97 -0.36
C GLU A 95 12.53 10.87 0.70
N LEU A 96 12.96 9.64 0.37
CA LEU A 96 13.05 8.56 1.35
C LEU A 96 13.92 8.95 2.55
N THR A 97 15.06 9.58 2.27
CA THR A 97 16.01 10.05 3.30
C THR A 97 15.36 11.12 4.19
N THR A 98 14.67 12.09 3.60
CA THR A 98 13.98 13.17 4.33
C THR A 98 12.89 12.64 5.24
N LEU A 99 12.20 11.59 4.81
CA LEU A 99 11.14 10.92 5.59
C LEU A 99 11.69 9.93 6.63
N GLY A 100 13.01 9.77 6.72
CA GLY A 100 13.65 8.85 7.67
C GLY A 100 13.36 7.38 7.37
N LEU A 101 13.11 7.03 6.12
CA LEU A 101 12.91 5.66 5.68
C LEU A 101 14.23 5.06 5.21
N ASP A 102 14.74 4.07 5.91
CA ASP A 102 15.95 3.35 5.49
C ASP A 102 15.67 2.61 4.15
N CYS A 103 16.68 2.55 3.28
CA CYS A 103 16.55 1.87 1.98
C CYS A 103 17.87 1.23 1.53
N ASN A 104 17.79 0.44 0.45
CA ASN A 104 18.96 -0.16 -0.20
C ASN A 104 19.72 0.82 -1.13
N LEU A 105 19.18 2.02 -1.34
CA LEU A 105 19.73 2.98 -2.29
C LEU A 105 20.77 3.89 -1.62
N THR A 106 21.85 4.15 -2.34
CA THR A 106 22.81 5.21 -2.08
C THR A 106 23.18 5.85 -3.42
N LEU A 107 23.74 7.05 -3.43
CA LEU A 107 24.16 7.69 -4.68
C LEU A 107 25.11 6.82 -5.51
N ASP A 108 25.97 6.03 -4.84
CA ASP A 108 26.94 5.15 -5.50
C ASP A 108 26.31 3.84 -6.02
N THR A 109 25.09 3.50 -5.60
CA THR A 109 24.38 2.28 -6.04
C THR A 109 23.37 2.53 -7.16
N LEU A 110 23.14 3.80 -7.51
CA LEU A 110 22.29 4.14 -8.65
C LEU A 110 22.96 3.66 -9.94
N THR A 111 22.16 3.14 -10.86
CA THR A 111 22.69 2.58 -12.11
C THR A 111 22.12 3.33 -13.32
N PRO A 112 22.85 3.37 -14.46
CA PRO A 112 22.33 4.00 -15.68
C PRO A 112 20.97 3.43 -16.09
N GLY A 113 20.07 4.29 -16.54
CA GLY A 113 18.73 3.90 -16.99
C GLY A 113 17.74 5.05 -16.88
N VAL A 114 16.46 4.72 -16.88
CA VAL A 114 15.35 5.65 -16.66
C VAL A 114 14.57 5.19 -15.44
N THR A 115 14.39 6.07 -14.47
CA THR A 115 13.52 5.81 -13.32
C THR A 115 12.08 5.66 -13.80
N GLY A 116 11.37 4.68 -13.25
CA GLY A 116 9.98 4.42 -13.61
C GLY A 116 9.10 5.64 -13.42
N GLN A 117 8.09 5.81 -14.27
CA GLN A 117 7.14 6.92 -14.23
C GLN A 117 5.71 6.42 -14.41
N CYS A 118 4.79 7.02 -13.66
CA CYS A 118 3.37 6.80 -13.81
C CYS A 118 2.69 8.10 -14.24
N LEU A 119 2.05 8.10 -15.41
CA LEU A 119 1.20 9.18 -15.86
C LEU A 119 -0.21 8.92 -15.35
N VAL A 120 -0.66 9.73 -14.42
CA VAL A 120 -1.98 9.65 -13.80
C VAL A 120 -2.90 10.65 -14.49
N LEU A 121 -3.80 10.15 -15.34
CA LEU A 121 -4.76 10.94 -16.10
C LEU A 121 -6.05 11.05 -15.28
N VAL A 122 -6.39 12.27 -14.89
CA VAL A 122 -7.55 12.57 -14.05
C VAL A 122 -8.63 13.17 -14.90
N THR A 123 -9.80 12.56 -14.97
CA THR A 123 -10.98 13.08 -15.68
C THR A 123 -11.89 13.89 -14.73
N GLN A 124 -12.83 14.68 -15.30
CA GLN A 124 -13.70 15.59 -14.54
C GLN A 124 -14.59 14.89 -13.49
N ASP A 125 -14.87 13.62 -13.68
CA ASP A 125 -15.59 12.76 -12.72
C ASP A 125 -14.70 12.19 -11.60
N ALA A 126 -13.47 12.76 -11.45
CA ALA A 126 -12.46 12.33 -10.50
C ALA A 126 -11.97 10.87 -10.68
N GLN A 127 -12.21 10.27 -11.85
CA GLN A 127 -11.67 8.95 -12.17
C GLN A 127 -10.21 9.06 -12.62
N ARG A 128 -9.44 8.02 -12.33
CA ARG A 128 -8.01 7.99 -12.62
C ARG A 128 -7.64 6.84 -13.52
N THR A 129 -6.83 7.17 -14.50
CA THR A 129 -6.31 6.21 -15.47
C THR A 129 -4.78 6.28 -15.43
N MET A 130 -4.13 5.18 -15.13
CA MET A 130 -2.68 5.12 -14.94
C MET A 130 -2.00 4.50 -16.15
N ASN A 131 -0.99 5.18 -16.68
CA ASN A 131 -0.13 4.67 -17.75
C ASN A 131 1.31 4.64 -17.22
N THR A 132 1.79 3.44 -16.93
CA THR A 132 3.03 3.23 -16.19
C THR A 132 4.13 2.67 -17.08
N HIS A 133 5.24 3.39 -17.17
CA HIS A 133 6.51 2.90 -17.67
C HIS A 133 7.40 2.57 -16.49
N LEU A 134 7.70 1.27 -16.33
CA LEU A 134 8.44 0.81 -15.13
C LEU A 134 9.92 1.21 -15.14
N GLY A 135 10.50 1.50 -16.33
CA GLY A 135 11.91 1.84 -16.43
C GLY A 135 12.78 0.79 -15.76
N ILE A 136 13.78 1.26 -14.98
CA ILE A 136 14.69 0.35 -14.28
C ILE A 136 14.01 -0.46 -13.15
N SER A 137 12.86 -0.02 -12.63
CA SER A 137 12.10 -0.77 -11.62
C SER A 137 11.68 -2.17 -12.12
N GLU A 138 11.44 -2.34 -13.42
CA GLU A 138 11.14 -3.64 -14.03
C GLU A 138 12.28 -4.67 -13.80
N THR A 139 13.51 -4.19 -13.60
CA THR A 139 14.69 -5.04 -13.39
C THR A 139 15.00 -5.29 -11.91
N LEU A 140 14.06 -5.00 -10.98
CA LEU A 140 14.20 -5.34 -9.58
C LEU A 140 14.49 -6.84 -9.45
N CYS A 141 15.46 -7.22 -8.63
CA CYS A 141 16.01 -8.57 -8.57
C CYS A 141 16.47 -8.91 -7.14
N PRO A 142 16.77 -10.19 -6.83
CA PRO A 142 17.16 -10.59 -5.47
C PRO A 142 18.38 -9.84 -4.90
N GLU A 143 19.27 -9.36 -5.75
CA GLU A 143 20.52 -8.68 -5.38
C GLU A 143 20.28 -7.32 -4.70
N VAL A 144 19.08 -6.71 -4.89
CA VAL A 144 18.72 -5.44 -4.21
C VAL A 144 18.16 -5.66 -2.80
N LEU A 145 17.93 -6.90 -2.40
CA LEU A 145 17.40 -7.21 -1.08
C LEU A 145 18.46 -7.06 0.01
N ASN A 146 18.09 -6.40 1.09
CA ASN A 146 18.89 -6.38 2.32
C ASN A 146 18.38 -7.48 3.26
N LEU A 147 19.05 -8.64 3.24
CA LEU A 147 18.63 -9.82 4.01
C LEU A 147 18.70 -9.58 5.52
N GLU A 148 19.67 -8.79 5.99
CA GLU A 148 19.77 -8.43 7.41
C GLU A 148 18.58 -7.57 7.85
N ALA A 149 18.18 -6.60 7.03
CA ALA A 149 17.02 -5.77 7.32
C ALA A 149 15.72 -6.59 7.27
N ILE A 150 15.58 -7.59 6.37
CA ILE A 150 14.46 -8.53 6.38
C ILE A 150 14.43 -9.30 7.71
N ALA A 151 15.57 -9.87 8.12
CA ALA A 151 15.67 -10.62 9.36
C ALA A 151 15.36 -9.77 10.60
N ASP A 152 15.66 -8.48 10.55
CA ASP A 152 15.43 -7.52 11.64
C ASP A 152 14.11 -6.71 11.48
N SER A 153 13.16 -7.25 10.69
CA SER A 153 11.81 -6.68 10.48
C SER A 153 10.72 -7.58 11.07
N GLU A 154 9.65 -6.98 11.60
CA GLU A 154 8.48 -7.73 12.08
C GLU A 154 7.67 -8.30 10.91
N PHE A 155 7.51 -7.49 9.84
CA PHE A 155 6.86 -7.89 8.60
C PHE A 155 7.76 -7.61 7.40
N ILE A 156 7.65 -8.44 6.34
CA ILE A 156 7.90 -8.00 4.97
C ILE A 156 6.56 -7.64 4.32
N TYR A 157 6.53 -6.54 3.58
CA TYR A 157 5.37 -6.09 2.80
C TYR A 157 5.68 -6.24 1.31
N LEU A 158 4.91 -7.08 0.64
CA LEU A 158 5.09 -7.47 -0.75
C LEU A 158 4.03 -6.79 -1.62
N GLU A 159 4.48 -6.09 -2.67
CA GLU A 159 3.61 -5.43 -3.63
C GLU A 159 3.19 -6.39 -4.74
N GLY A 160 1.88 -6.53 -4.96
CA GLY A 160 1.33 -7.41 -6.00
C GLY A 160 1.70 -6.98 -7.42
N TYR A 161 1.92 -5.70 -7.70
CA TYR A 161 2.37 -5.22 -9.00
C TYR A 161 3.70 -5.84 -9.47
N LEU A 162 4.57 -6.28 -8.54
CA LEU A 162 5.85 -6.90 -8.88
C LEU A 162 5.71 -8.24 -9.60
N VAL A 163 4.53 -8.85 -9.61
CA VAL A 163 4.30 -10.11 -10.34
C VAL A 163 4.41 -9.96 -11.87
N THR A 164 4.35 -8.74 -12.40
CA THR A 164 4.51 -8.46 -13.83
C THR A 164 5.93 -8.69 -14.33
N SER A 165 6.94 -8.53 -13.45
CA SER A 165 8.35 -8.72 -13.79
C SER A 165 8.87 -10.09 -13.36
N PRO A 166 9.47 -10.89 -14.27
CA PRO A 166 10.07 -12.17 -13.91
C PRO A 166 11.22 -12.07 -12.92
N THR A 167 12.00 -10.98 -12.94
CA THR A 167 13.12 -10.77 -12.00
C THR A 167 12.61 -10.33 -10.63
N ALA A 168 11.59 -9.46 -10.59
CA ALA A 168 10.96 -9.03 -9.35
C ALA A 168 10.25 -10.20 -8.65
N ARG A 169 9.60 -11.11 -9.40
CA ARG A 169 9.04 -12.35 -8.81
C ARG A 169 10.10 -13.17 -8.09
N LYS A 170 11.31 -13.28 -8.66
CA LYS A 170 12.43 -13.98 -7.99
C LYS A 170 12.83 -13.27 -6.70
N ALA A 171 12.84 -11.94 -6.69
CA ALA A 171 13.11 -11.16 -5.47
C ALA A 171 12.03 -11.39 -4.40
N LEU A 172 10.74 -11.37 -4.76
CA LEU A 172 9.65 -11.66 -3.82
C LEU A 172 9.78 -13.06 -3.21
N LEU A 173 10.06 -14.07 -4.03
CA LEU A 173 10.27 -15.45 -3.56
C LEU A 173 11.48 -15.57 -2.66
N ALA A 174 12.60 -14.93 -3.00
CA ALA A 174 13.82 -14.91 -2.18
C ALA A 174 13.58 -14.22 -0.82
N ALA A 175 12.92 -13.05 -0.82
CA ALA A 175 12.57 -12.33 0.39
C ALA A 175 11.66 -13.17 1.29
N ARG A 176 10.65 -13.81 0.72
CA ARG A 176 9.72 -14.68 1.44
C ARG A 176 10.41 -15.91 2.03
N GLN A 177 11.29 -16.55 1.25
CA GLN A 177 12.08 -17.68 1.74
C GLN A 177 12.95 -17.26 2.93
N HIS A 178 13.60 -16.09 2.86
CA HIS A 178 14.40 -15.55 3.95
C HIS A 178 13.54 -15.22 5.17
N ALA A 179 12.38 -14.60 4.98
CA ALA A 179 11.43 -14.27 6.05
C ALA A 179 11.00 -15.52 6.84
N ARG A 180 10.79 -16.65 6.16
CA ARG A 180 10.48 -17.94 6.81
C ARG A 180 11.60 -18.41 7.75
N THR A 181 12.86 -18.23 7.36
CA THR A 181 14.02 -18.68 8.17
C THR A 181 14.31 -17.75 9.35
N THR A 182 13.81 -16.52 9.32
CA THR A 182 14.07 -15.47 10.32
C THR A 182 12.86 -15.13 11.17
N ASN A 183 11.78 -15.91 11.02
CA ASN A 183 10.49 -15.68 11.71
C ASN A 183 9.97 -14.23 11.49
N THR A 184 10.12 -13.75 10.27
CA THR A 184 9.53 -12.48 9.82
C THR A 184 8.20 -12.77 9.15
N LYS A 185 7.14 -12.07 9.54
CA LYS A 185 5.79 -12.25 9.00
C LYS A 185 5.71 -11.70 7.57
N VAL A 186 4.79 -12.25 6.78
CA VAL A 186 4.57 -11.85 5.40
C VAL A 186 3.22 -11.15 5.26
N ALA A 187 3.24 -9.87 4.85
CA ALA A 187 2.09 -9.12 4.39
C ALA A 187 2.15 -8.99 2.87
N LEU A 188 1.04 -9.19 2.18
CA LEU A 188 0.90 -9.07 0.73
C LEU A 188 -0.31 -8.21 0.40
N THR A 189 -0.20 -7.34 -0.60
CA THR A 189 -1.35 -6.71 -1.26
C THR A 189 -1.56 -7.30 -2.63
N LEU A 190 -2.83 -7.48 -3.05
CA LEU A 190 -3.16 -7.89 -4.42
C LEU A 190 -2.98 -6.74 -5.42
N SER A 191 -2.97 -5.49 -4.92
CA SER A 191 -2.59 -4.23 -5.59
C SER A 191 -3.60 -3.66 -6.59
N ASP A 192 -4.11 -4.48 -7.51
CA ASP A 192 -4.97 -3.98 -8.60
C ASP A 192 -5.79 -5.13 -9.20
N PRO A 193 -7.05 -4.90 -9.62
CA PRO A 193 -7.87 -5.91 -10.26
C PRO A 193 -7.23 -6.59 -11.48
N ASN A 194 -6.42 -5.86 -12.27
CA ASN A 194 -5.72 -6.43 -13.42
C ASN A 194 -4.59 -7.37 -13.02
N MET A 195 -3.94 -7.14 -11.87
CA MET A 195 -2.97 -8.11 -11.32
C MET A 195 -3.66 -9.43 -11.02
N VAL A 196 -4.85 -9.38 -10.45
CA VAL A 196 -5.66 -10.59 -10.19
C VAL A 196 -6.12 -11.23 -11.51
N ARG A 197 -6.60 -10.44 -12.46
CA ARG A 197 -7.15 -10.92 -13.75
C ARG A 197 -6.10 -11.61 -14.60
N TYR A 198 -4.91 -11.04 -14.73
CA TYR A 198 -3.89 -11.47 -15.68
C TYR A 198 -2.73 -12.24 -15.05
N PHE A 199 -2.48 -12.09 -13.73
CA PHE A 199 -1.32 -12.66 -13.04
C PHE A 199 -1.69 -13.47 -11.79
N LYS A 200 -2.92 -13.98 -11.70
CA LYS A 200 -3.35 -14.80 -10.56
C LYS A 200 -2.46 -16.02 -10.29
N PRO A 201 -1.95 -16.77 -11.31
CA PRO A 201 -1.02 -17.86 -11.06
C PRO A 201 0.28 -17.42 -10.38
N GLU A 202 0.80 -16.25 -10.77
CA GLU A 202 2.00 -15.65 -10.18
C GLU A 202 1.73 -15.19 -8.73
N LEU A 203 0.59 -14.54 -8.49
CA LEU A 203 0.15 -14.18 -7.14
C LEU A 203 0.04 -15.42 -6.25
N LEU A 204 -0.56 -16.50 -6.74
CA LEU A 204 -0.64 -17.77 -6.00
C LEU A 204 0.75 -18.35 -5.71
N THR A 205 1.70 -18.21 -6.64
CA THR A 205 3.09 -18.62 -6.42
C THR A 205 3.75 -17.79 -5.31
N ILE A 206 3.50 -16.46 -5.26
CA ILE A 206 4.00 -15.61 -4.19
C ILE A 206 3.30 -15.92 -2.86
N ILE A 207 2.01 -16.21 -2.85
CA ILE A 207 1.28 -16.64 -1.65
C ILE A 207 1.83 -17.97 -1.12
N ASP A 208 2.20 -18.93 -1.98
CA ASP A 208 2.85 -20.22 -1.63
C ASP A 208 2.28 -20.85 -0.35
N GLY A 209 1.02 -21.21 -0.38
CA GLY A 209 0.25 -21.70 0.76
C GLY A 209 -0.45 -20.59 1.52
N LYS A 210 0.20 -19.96 2.49
CA LYS A 210 -0.41 -18.86 3.28
C LYS A 210 0.57 -17.71 3.53
N VAL A 211 0.04 -16.50 3.51
CA VAL A 211 0.69 -15.30 4.07
C VAL A 211 0.11 -15.01 5.47
N ASP A 212 0.81 -14.20 6.27
CA ASP A 212 0.32 -13.83 7.61
C ASP A 212 -0.76 -12.74 7.53
N LEU A 213 -0.68 -11.84 6.52
CA LEU A 213 -1.62 -10.75 6.31
C LEU A 213 -1.82 -10.54 4.81
N LEU A 214 -3.08 -10.46 4.37
CA LEU A 214 -3.44 -10.17 2.98
C LEU A 214 -4.32 -8.92 2.93
N PHE A 215 -3.92 -7.98 2.08
CA PHE A 215 -4.74 -6.83 1.73
C PHE A 215 -5.31 -6.98 0.33
N CYS A 216 -6.55 -6.63 0.15
CA CYS A 216 -7.19 -6.46 -1.15
C CYS A 216 -8.37 -5.48 -1.04
N ASN A 217 -8.84 -4.98 -2.18
CA ASN A 217 -10.14 -4.33 -2.24
C ASN A 217 -11.24 -5.36 -2.58
N GLU A 218 -12.50 -4.92 -2.53
CA GLU A 218 -13.65 -5.77 -2.81
C GLU A 218 -13.61 -6.37 -4.23
N GLU A 219 -13.27 -5.57 -5.25
CA GLU A 219 -13.18 -6.04 -6.64
C GLU A 219 -12.09 -7.10 -6.80
N GLU A 220 -10.92 -6.88 -6.22
CA GLU A 220 -9.83 -7.85 -6.20
C GLU A 220 -10.24 -9.14 -5.50
N ALA A 221 -10.93 -9.05 -4.37
CA ALA A 221 -11.42 -10.20 -3.62
C ALA A 221 -12.41 -11.05 -4.46
N LEU A 222 -13.37 -10.39 -5.11
CA LEU A 222 -14.36 -11.05 -5.97
C LEU A 222 -13.71 -11.70 -7.19
N LEU A 223 -12.80 -10.99 -7.88
CA LEU A 223 -12.05 -11.51 -9.02
C LEU A 223 -11.15 -12.69 -8.63
N PHE A 224 -10.41 -12.56 -7.54
CA PHE A 224 -9.52 -13.62 -7.07
C PHE A 224 -10.30 -14.90 -6.73
N SER A 225 -11.47 -14.74 -6.13
CA SER A 225 -12.33 -15.84 -5.70
C SER A 225 -13.30 -16.33 -6.78
N GLN A 226 -13.38 -15.63 -7.93
CA GLN A 226 -14.28 -15.95 -9.04
C GLN A 226 -15.75 -16.05 -8.62
N THR A 227 -16.22 -15.10 -7.83
CA THR A 227 -17.59 -15.01 -7.31
C THR A 227 -18.03 -13.54 -7.29
N ASP A 228 -19.33 -13.29 -7.30
CA ASP A 228 -19.96 -11.98 -7.14
C ASP A 228 -20.46 -11.72 -5.70
N ASN A 229 -20.22 -12.68 -4.79
CA ASN A 229 -20.60 -12.58 -3.38
C ASN A 229 -19.38 -12.37 -2.50
N LEU A 230 -19.32 -11.24 -1.81
CA LEU A 230 -18.19 -10.85 -0.98
C LEU A 230 -17.96 -11.80 0.21
N GLU A 231 -19.02 -12.32 0.83
CA GLU A 231 -18.88 -13.26 1.96
C GLU A 231 -18.24 -14.58 1.50
N ILE A 232 -18.64 -15.07 0.33
CA ILE A 232 -18.02 -16.26 -0.29
C ILE A 232 -16.57 -15.95 -0.64
N ALA A 233 -16.27 -14.78 -1.21
CA ALA A 233 -14.92 -14.37 -1.55
C ALA A 233 -14.01 -14.33 -0.32
N ILE A 234 -14.47 -13.73 0.78
CA ILE A 234 -13.75 -13.69 2.06
C ILE A 234 -13.48 -15.10 2.56
N GLY A 235 -14.49 -15.98 2.57
CA GLY A 235 -14.34 -17.37 3.00
C GLY A 235 -13.29 -18.14 2.19
N LEU A 236 -13.21 -17.91 0.88
CA LEU A 236 -12.20 -18.52 0.01
C LEU A 236 -10.81 -17.95 0.28
N LEU A 237 -10.69 -16.61 0.45
CA LEU A 237 -9.42 -15.93 0.70
C LEU A 237 -8.79 -16.31 2.05
N GLN A 238 -9.56 -16.69 3.06
CA GLN A 238 -9.08 -17.21 4.35
C GLN A 238 -8.23 -18.48 4.22
N SER A 239 -8.38 -19.22 3.11
CA SER A 239 -7.48 -20.35 2.83
C SER A 239 -6.04 -19.93 2.53
N PHE A 240 -5.82 -18.68 2.12
CA PHE A 240 -4.53 -18.13 1.70
C PHE A 240 -3.87 -17.20 2.73
N THR A 241 -4.59 -16.86 3.81
CA THR A 241 -4.05 -15.98 4.84
C THR A 241 -4.63 -16.31 6.22
N LYS A 242 -3.92 -15.92 7.27
CA LYS A 242 -4.44 -15.96 8.65
C LYS A 242 -5.24 -14.72 8.97
N HIS A 243 -4.92 -13.61 8.32
CA HIS A 243 -5.43 -12.29 8.61
C HIS A 243 -5.73 -11.57 7.28
N LEU A 244 -6.98 -11.35 7.00
CA LEU A 244 -7.47 -10.73 5.78
C LEU A 244 -8.09 -9.36 6.06
N VAL A 245 -7.72 -8.38 5.27
CA VAL A 245 -8.34 -7.06 5.27
C VAL A 245 -8.82 -6.75 3.86
N VAL A 246 -10.14 -6.58 3.70
CA VAL A 246 -10.78 -6.22 2.42
C VAL A 246 -11.34 -4.82 2.52
N THR A 247 -10.78 -3.87 1.77
CA THR A 247 -11.32 -2.50 1.70
C THR A 247 -12.55 -2.46 0.81
N CYS A 248 -13.62 -1.78 1.26
CA CYS A 248 -14.92 -1.72 0.60
C CYS A 248 -15.34 -0.26 0.28
N GLY A 249 -14.37 0.61 -0.05
CA GLY A 249 -14.59 2.02 -0.37
C GLY A 249 -15.32 2.77 0.75
N SER A 250 -16.39 3.47 0.42
CA SER A 250 -17.17 4.26 1.39
C SER A 250 -17.85 3.44 2.49
N ARG A 251 -17.89 2.11 2.38
CA ARG A 251 -18.41 1.22 3.42
C ARG A 251 -17.36 0.86 4.48
N GLY A 252 -16.11 1.27 4.31
CA GLY A 252 -15.01 0.94 5.21
C GLY A 252 -14.29 -0.34 4.82
N ALA A 253 -14.04 -1.26 5.76
CA ALA A 253 -13.32 -2.48 5.49
C ALA A 253 -13.90 -3.69 6.25
N MET A 254 -13.71 -4.87 5.66
CA MET A 254 -13.98 -6.17 6.29
C MET A 254 -12.66 -6.70 6.85
N LEU A 255 -12.66 -7.01 8.13
CA LEU A 255 -11.54 -7.65 8.81
C LEU A 255 -11.90 -9.11 9.09
N SER A 256 -11.05 -10.03 8.66
CA SER A 256 -11.24 -11.45 8.93
C SER A 256 -9.99 -12.05 9.56
N ILE A 257 -10.13 -12.63 10.76
CA ILE A 257 -9.07 -13.28 11.52
C ILE A 257 -9.59 -14.61 12.05
N ASP A 258 -8.83 -15.68 11.83
CA ASP A 258 -9.14 -17.02 12.34
C ASP A 258 -10.57 -17.50 12.04
N GLY A 259 -11.12 -17.08 10.92
CA GLY A 259 -12.47 -17.45 10.46
C GLY A 259 -13.59 -16.50 10.92
N GLU A 260 -13.33 -15.59 11.85
CA GLU A 260 -14.27 -14.56 12.26
C GLU A 260 -14.14 -13.31 11.37
N THR A 261 -15.26 -12.81 10.88
CA THR A 261 -15.29 -11.63 9.99
C THR A 261 -16.13 -10.52 10.61
N VAL A 262 -15.60 -9.31 10.63
CA VAL A 262 -16.28 -8.11 11.13
C VAL A 262 -16.17 -6.97 10.14
N ALA A 263 -17.29 -6.26 9.90
CA ALA A 263 -17.32 -5.03 9.12
C ALA A 263 -16.99 -3.84 10.01
N ILE A 264 -16.04 -3.02 9.59
CA ILE A 264 -15.62 -1.81 10.31
C ILE A 264 -15.87 -0.61 9.39
N PRO A 265 -16.87 0.23 9.72
CA PRO A 265 -17.25 1.36 8.86
C PRO A 265 -16.15 2.42 8.83
N THR A 266 -16.11 3.19 7.73
CA THR A 266 -15.25 4.36 7.61
C THR A 266 -15.99 5.66 7.98
N THR A 267 -15.22 6.72 8.15
CA THR A 267 -15.77 8.07 8.28
C THR A 267 -16.24 8.56 6.90
N PRO A 268 -17.43 9.17 6.78
CA PRO A 268 -17.86 9.76 5.51
C PRO A 268 -16.86 10.82 5.03
N ALA A 269 -16.51 10.76 3.75
CA ALA A 269 -15.61 11.70 3.10
C ALA A 269 -16.14 12.03 1.69
N ILE A 270 -15.85 13.24 1.22
CA ILE A 270 -16.09 13.61 -0.17
C ILE A 270 -14.86 13.21 -0.98
N ALA A 271 -14.99 12.19 -1.81
CA ALA A 271 -13.90 11.73 -2.64
C ALA A 271 -13.58 12.75 -3.74
N ILE A 272 -12.35 13.26 -3.74
CA ILE A 272 -11.76 14.10 -4.79
C ILE A 272 -10.82 13.24 -5.63
N ASP A 273 -10.09 12.32 -4.97
CA ASP A 273 -9.07 11.49 -5.56
C ASP A 273 -8.88 10.22 -4.75
N THR A 274 -8.99 9.06 -5.40
CA THR A 274 -8.92 7.76 -4.70
C THR A 274 -7.55 7.09 -4.78
N VAL A 275 -6.57 7.68 -5.51
CA VAL A 275 -5.22 7.11 -5.60
C VAL A 275 -4.52 7.13 -4.25
N GLY A 276 -3.82 6.04 -3.93
CA GLY A 276 -3.09 5.90 -2.68
C GLY A 276 -3.94 5.62 -1.45
N ALA A 277 -5.28 5.58 -1.57
CA ALA A 277 -6.15 5.26 -0.42
C ALA A 277 -5.83 3.88 0.16
N GLY A 278 -5.64 2.88 -0.69
CA GLY A 278 -5.23 1.53 -0.28
C GLY A 278 -3.83 1.50 0.33
N ASP A 279 -2.91 2.29 -0.23
CA ASP A 279 -1.52 2.38 0.26
C ASP A 279 -1.47 3.02 1.65
N LEU A 280 -2.17 4.16 1.81
CA LEU A 280 -2.24 4.85 3.09
C LEU A 280 -2.96 4.00 4.14
N PHE A 281 -4.02 3.29 3.73
CA PHE A 281 -4.71 2.32 4.58
C PHE A 281 -3.73 1.24 5.06
N ALA A 282 -3.00 0.60 4.16
CA ALA A 282 -2.06 -0.47 4.50
C ALA A 282 -0.92 0.03 5.41
N GLY A 283 -0.37 1.22 5.13
CA GLY A 283 0.67 1.85 5.95
C GLY A 283 0.21 2.18 7.37
N ALA A 284 -0.97 2.78 7.52
CA ALA A 284 -1.57 3.09 8.82
C ALA A 284 -1.92 1.80 9.59
N TYR A 285 -2.45 0.79 8.90
CA TYR A 285 -2.76 -0.50 9.48
C TYR A 285 -1.51 -1.20 10.02
N LEU A 286 -0.46 -1.31 9.18
CA LEU A 286 0.82 -1.92 9.55
C LEU A 286 1.47 -1.17 10.72
N TYR A 287 1.41 0.16 10.72
CA TYR A 287 1.83 0.96 11.88
C TYR A 287 1.10 0.51 13.14
N ALA A 288 -0.23 0.47 13.11
CA ALA A 288 -1.03 0.17 14.30
C ALA A 288 -0.75 -1.24 14.84
N ILE A 289 -0.76 -2.29 13.99
CA ILE A 289 -0.55 -3.66 14.47
C ILE A 289 0.87 -3.90 15.00
N THR A 290 1.89 -3.24 14.43
CA THR A 290 3.28 -3.34 14.91
C THR A 290 3.53 -2.49 16.17
N HIS A 291 2.60 -1.63 16.54
CA HIS A 291 2.59 -0.89 17.82
C HIS A 291 1.64 -1.50 18.85
N GLY A 292 1.14 -2.72 18.60
CA GLY A 292 0.36 -3.48 19.57
C GLY A 292 -1.11 -3.10 19.66
N TYR A 293 -1.65 -2.31 18.72
CA TYR A 293 -3.08 -2.06 18.66
C TYR A 293 -3.84 -3.33 18.22
N ALA A 294 -5.03 -3.51 18.77
CA ALA A 294 -5.93 -4.56 18.32
C ALA A 294 -6.26 -4.38 16.83
N PRO A 295 -6.42 -5.47 16.06
CA PRO A 295 -6.65 -5.38 14.62
C PRO A 295 -7.87 -4.54 14.21
N GLN A 296 -8.95 -4.55 15.01
CA GLN A 296 -10.13 -3.71 14.79
C GLN A 296 -9.78 -2.22 14.86
N LEU A 297 -9.02 -1.82 15.90
CA LEU A 297 -8.54 -0.45 16.07
C LEU A 297 -7.56 -0.06 14.95
N ALA A 298 -6.75 -1.02 14.46
CA ALA A 298 -5.87 -0.78 13.33
C ALA A 298 -6.67 -0.47 12.04
N VAL A 299 -7.80 -1.16 11.79
CA VAL A 299 -8.70 -0.85 10.68
C VAL A 299 -9.37 0.53 10.86
N GLU A 300 -9.79 0.88 12.09
CA GLU A 300 -10.38 2.20 12.35
C GLU A 300 -9.40 3.34 12.03
N LEU A 301 -8.12 3.22 12.46
CA LEU A 301 -7.07 4.17 12.12
C LEU A 301 -6.86 4.24 10.60
N ALA A 302 -6.74 3.08 9.96
CA ALA A 302 -6.52 2.97 8.53
C ALA A 302 -7.69 3.54 7.70
N ASN A 303 -8.93 3.26 8.09
CA ASN A 303 -10.13 3.85 7.49
C ASN A 303 -10.14 5.38 7.59
N LYS A 304 -9.75 5.94 8.76
CA LYS A 304 -9.68 7.37 8.96
C LYS A 304 -8.61 8.02 8.08
N ALA A 305 -7.43 7.39 7.99
CA ALA A 305 -6.36 7.86 7.13
C ALA A 305 -6.77 7.82 5.64
N ALA A 306 -7.37 6.72 5.19
CA ALA A 306 -7.87 6.58 3.83
C ALA A 306 -8.98 7.61 3.51
N ALA A 307 -9.92 7.86 4.43
CA ALA A 307 -10.97 8.86 4.26
C ALA A 307 -10.40 10.28 4.12
N GLU A 308 -9.31 10.60 4.81
CA GLU A 308 -8.65 11.91 4.70
C GLU A 308 -7.92 12.06 3.36
N VAL A 309 -7.20 11.03 2.89
CA VAL A 309 -6.44 11.14 1.63
C VAL A 309 -7.36 11.25 0.42
N VAL A 310 -8.49 10.56 0.39
CA VAL A 310 -9.43 10.67 -0.74
C VAL A 310 -10.08 12.03 -0.86
N SER A 311 -9.97 12.88 0.16
CA SER A 311 -10.53 14.25 0.19
C SER A 311 -9.59 15.31 -0.39
N GLN A 312 -8.48 14.91 -0.98
CA GLN A 312 -7.51 15.81 -1.61
C GLN A 312 -6.89 15.16 -2.85
N TYR A 313 -6.13 15.93 -3.63
CA TYR A 313 -5.34 15.38 -4.73
C TYR A 313 -4.05 14.72 -4.22
N GLY A 314 -3.65 13.63 -4.87
CA GLY A 314 -2.39 12.92 -4.63
C GLY A 314 -2.50 11.78 -3.61
N ALA A 315 -1.57 10.84 -3.71
CA ALA A 315 -1.58 9.57 -2.98
C ALA A 315 -1.16 9.69 -1.50
N ARG A 316 -0.76 10.87 -1.01
CA ARG A 316 -0.14 11.04 0.31
C ARG A 316 -0.73 12.21 1.08
N LEU A 317 -0.77 12.08 2.39
CA LEU A 317 -1.12 13.16 3.30
C LEU A 317 0.12 13.98 3.68
N ALA A 318 -0.08 15.28 3.91
CA ALA A 318 0.90 16.10 4.61
C ALA A 318 1.11 15.57 6.03
N ILE A 319 2.33 15.69 6.55
CA ILE A 319 2.70 15.11 7.86
C ILE A 319 1.83 15.66 9.00
N GLU A 320 1.43 16.92 8.92
CA GLU A 320 0.57 17.57 9.92
C GLU A 320 -0.80 16.88 10.02
N LYS A 321 -1.37 16.45 8.88
CA LYS A 321 -2.63 15.71 8.82
C LYS A 321 -2.48 14.31 9.44
N VAL A 322 -1.40 13.61 9.12
CA VAL A 322 -1.09 12.29 9.70
C VAL A 322 -0.95 12.39 11.22
N LEU A 323 -0.23 13.39 11.73
CA LEU A 323 -0.07 13.61 13.17
C LEU A 323 -1.40 13.93 13.84
N ALA A 324 -2.24 14.78 13.22
CA ALA A 324 -3.57 15.09 13.75
C ALA A 324 -4.48 13.84 13.82
N ILE A 325 -4.45 12.97 12.81
CA ILE A 325 -5.17 11.70 12.80
C ILE A 325 -4.69 10.82 13.96
N LYS A 326 -3.38 10.68 14.12
CA LYS A 326 -2.74 9.87 15.17
C LYS A 326 -3.09 10.37 16.57
N GLU A 327 -3.01 11.68 16.81
CA GLU A 327 -3.35 12.29 18.10
C GLU A 327 -4.81 12.05 18.48
N GLN A 328 -5.73 12.32 17.55
CA GLN A 328 -7.16 12.08 17.76
C GLN A 328 -7.47 10.61 18.05
N PHE A 329 -6.83 9.69 17.30
CA PHE A 329 -7.00 8.25 17.50
C PHE A 329 -6.49 7.83 18.89
N THR A 330 -5.32 8.30 19.31
CA THR A 330 -4.72 7.98 20.60
C THR A 330 -5.57 8.54 21.75
N ALA A 331 -6.07 9.78 21.63
CA ALA A 331 -6.91 10.41 22.65
C ALA A 331 -8.24 9.66 22.86
N VAL A 332 -8.90 9.23 21.79
CA VAL A 332 -10.15 8.45 21.86
C VAL A 332 -9.91 7.11 22.57
N ASN A 333 -8.86 6.39 22.18
CA ASN A 333 -8.56 5.08 22.75
C ASN A 333 -8.14 5.18 24.23
N TYR A 334 -7.39 6.21 24.60
CA TYR A 334 -7.04 6.47 26.00
C TYR A 334 -8.29 6.73 26.87
N ASN A 335 -9.19 7.56 26.39
CA ASN A 335 -10.45 7.87 27.11
C ASN A 335 -11.34 6.62 27.24
N PHE A 336 -11.44 5.81 26.20
CA PHE A 336 -12.20 4.55 26.24
C PHE A 336 -11.60 3.55 27.24
N ALA A 337 -10.29 3.34 27.20
CA ALA A 337 -9.59 2.46 28.14
C ALA A 337 -9.76 2.93 29.60
N ARG A 338 -9.70 4.24 29.84
CA ARG A 338 -9.93 4.85 31.15
C ARG A 338 -11.36 4.63 31.66
N GLN A 339 -12.36 4.77 30.79
CA GLN A 339 -13.77 4.51 31.14
C GLN A 339 -14.00 3.04 31.49
N LEU A 340 -13.44 2.10 30.71
CA LEU A 340 -13.52 0.66 30.99
C LEU A 340 -12.88 0.31 32.33
N TYR A 341 -11.69 0.88 32.62
CA TYR A 341 -11.01 0.67 33.89
C TYR A 341 -11.85 1.19 35.06
N GLN A 342 -12.42 2.38 34.95
CA GLN A 342 -13.28 2.94 36.02
C GLN A 342 -14.57 2.11 36.23
N LYS A 343 -15.14 1.57 35.12
CA LYS A 343 -16.31 0.69 35.24
C LYS A 343 -15.96 -0.62 35.94
N ALA A 344 -14.88 -1.28 35.51
CA ALA A 344 -14.42 -2.53 36.12
C ALA A 344 -14.04 -2.36 37.59
N SER A 345 -13.39 -1.22 37.96
CA SER A 345 -13.09 -0.91 39.39
C SER A 345 -14.35 -0.77 40.24
N ARG A 346 -15.39 -0.10 39.74
CA ARG A 346 -16.68 0.04 40.46
C ARG A 346 -17.40 -1.31 40.63
N GLU A 347 -17.37 -2.15 39.60
CA GLU A 347 -17.97 -3.49 39.66
C GLU A 347 -17.25 -4.39 40.67
N LEU A 348 -15.92 -4.32 40.76
CA LEU A 348 -15.12 -5.01 41.76
C LEU A 348 -15.38 -4.50 43.18
N GLU A 349 -15.47 -3.19 43.39
CA GLU A 349 -15.83 -2.60 44.67
C GLU A 349 -17.22 -3.06 45.15
N THR A 350 -18.18 -3.13 44.22
CA THR A 350 -19.56 -3.58 44.54
C THR A 350 -19.58 -5.07 44.91
N LEU A 351 -18.74 -5.90 44.31
CA LEU A 351 -18.62 -7.33 44.63
C LEU A 351 -17.89 -7.60 45.94
N LEU A 352 -17.05 -6.67 46.41
CA LEU A 352 -16.29 -6.82 47.66
C LEU A 352 -17.07 -6.31 48.92
N ILE A 353 -18.12 -5.52 48.71
CA ILE A 353 -18.94 -4.91 49.81
C ILE A 353 -20.28 -5.67 49.98
N GLY A 354 -20.68 -6.54 49.08
CA GLY A 354 -21.85 -7.40 49.19
C GLY A 354 -21.49 -8.82 49.62
#